data_424996596ee93eff7d28883418eb256f
#
_entry.id   424996596ee93eff7d28883418eb256f
#
_cell.length_a   1.000
_cell.length_b   1.000
_cell.length_c   1.000
_cell.angle_alpha   90.00
_cell.angle_beta   90.00
_cell.angle_gamma   90.00
#
_symmetry.space_group_name_H-M   'P 1'
#
loop_
_entity.id
_entity.type
_entity.pdbx_description
1 polymer ?
#
loop_
_entity_poly.entity_id
_entity_poly.type
_entity_poly.pdbx_seq_one_letter_code
_entity_poly.pdbx_strand_id
1 'polypeptide(L)'
;EMDLNPVFATKDGAIAADVRIVVNFSPAPARFRPKHEDIVRDMNRIMKPKAVAVIGASSEAGKIGNSVMKNLINGGYTGQIYPINPSADEIMGLKAYKSVKDVPGDIDVAVFAIPAKFVAGAIAECGEKKIPGAVLIPSGFAETGNMAGQQALVAIARKYDVRLMGPHIYGF
;
A
#
# COMPACT_ATOMS: atom_id res chain seq x y z
N GLU A 1 -17.98 -14.36 2.59
CA GLU A 1 -17.12 -13.76 1.56
C GLU A 1 -17.62 -14.21 0.20
N MET A 2 -17.67 -13.27 -0.74
CA MET A 2 -18.04 -13.55 -2.14
C MET A 2 -17.03 -12.81 -3.02
N ASP A 3 -16.47 -13.51 -3.97
CA ASP A 3 -15.58 -13.00 -5.00
C ASP A 3 -16.20 -13.30 -6.38
N LEU A 4 -16.30 -12.27 -7.21
CA LEU A 4 -16.85 -12.31 -8.56
C LEU A 4 -15.79 -11.73 -9.50
N ASN A 5 -14.96 -12.59 -10.11
CA ASN A 5 -13.83 -12.10 -10.91
C ASN A 5 -13.44 -13.11 -12.01
N PRO A 6 -13.45 -12.70 -13.28
CA PRO A 6 -13.92 -11.41 -13.80
C PRO A 6 -15.45 -11.31 -13.92
N VAL A 7 -15.93 -10.07 -13.95
CA VAL A 7 -17.32 -9.75 -14.31
C VAL A 7 -17.32 -9.02 -15.66
N PHE A 8 -18.07 -9.56 -16.62
CA PHE A 8 -18.21 -8.95 -17.94
C PHE A 8 -19.51 -8.14 -18.01
N ALA A 9 -19.39 -6.87 -18.38
CA ALA A 9 -20.54 -6.05 -18.70
C ALA A 9 -21.06 -6.39 -20.10
N THR A 10 -22.35 -6.61 -20.24
CA THR A 10 -23.04 -6.87 -21.51
C THR A 10 -24.18 -5.87 -21.71
N LYS A 11 -24.74 -5.82 -22.91
CA LYS A 11 -25.90 -4.95 -23.19
C LYS A 11 -27.15 -5.33 -22.36
N ASP A 12 -27.23 -6.57 -21.89
CA ASP A 12 -28.38 -7.12 -21.18
C ASP A 12 -28.12 -7.28 -19.66
N GLY A 13 -26.92 -6.86 -19.17
CA GLY A 13 -26.56 -6.95 -17.76
C GLY A 13 -25.08 -7.28 -17.51
N ALA A 14 -24.82 -7.99 -16.43
CA ALA A 14 -23.47 -8.39 -16.04
C ALA A 14 -23.40 -9.93 -15.89
N ILE A 15 -22.31 -10.52 -16.36
CA ILE A 15 -22.03 -11.97 -16.27
C ILE A 15 -20.75 -12.15 -15.47
N ALA A 16 -20.83 -12.86 -14.35
CA ALA A 16 -19.64 -13.32 -13.64
C ALA A 16 -19.11 -14.60 -14.31
N ALA A 17 -17.85 -14.58 -14.71
CA ALA A 17 -17.21 -15.74 -15.32
C ALA A 17 -16.71 -16.72 -14.27
N ASP A 18 -16.35 -16.24 -13.10
CA ASP A 18 -15.98 -17.04 -11.94
C ASP A 18 -16.62 -16.47 -10.67
N VAL A 19 -17.07 -17.37 -9.81
CA VAL A 19 -17.74 -17.02 -8.55
C VAL A 19 -17.18 -17.90 -7.44
N ARG A 20 -16.55 -17.28 -6.45
CA ARG A 20 -16.14 -17.97 -5.23
C ARG A 20 -16.99 -17.46 -4.06
N ILE A 21 -17.68 -18.39 -3.39
CA ILE A 21 -18.46 -18.09 -2.19
C ILE A 21 -17.88 -18.90 -1.02
N VAL A 22 -17.45 -18.20 0.02
CA VAL A 22 -17.02 -18.82 1.28
C VAL A 22 -18.05 -18.51 2.34
N VAL A 23 -18.73 -19.55 2.82
CA VAL A 23 -19.69 -19.45 3.91
C VAL A 23 -19.02 -19.92 5.20
N ASN A 24 -19.02 -19.07 6.22
CA ASN A 24 -18.51 -19.43 7.53
C ASN A 24 -19.66 -19.39 8.54
N PHE A 25 -19.91 -20.53 9.18
CA PHE A 25 -20.97 -20.69 10.19
C PHE A 25 -20.52 -20.35 11.61
N SER A 26 -19.22 -20.05 11.79
CA SER A 26 -18.72 -19.58 13.08
C SER A 26 -19.05 -18.10 13.28
N PRO A 27 -19.32 -17.64 14.51
CA PRO A 27 -19.46 -16.23 14.79
C PRO A 27 -18.23 -15.47 14.28
N ALA A 28 -18.46 -14.44 13.50
CA ALA A 28 -17.35 -13.60 13.04
C ALA A 28 -16.60 -13.04 14.26
N PRO A 29 -15.26 -13.13 14.29
CA PRO A 29 -14.50 -12.52 15.37
C PRO A 29 -14.86 -11.04 15.47
N ALA A 30 -14.87 -10.51 16.69
CA ALA A 30 -15.17 -9.08 16.91
C ALA A 30 -14.27 -8.23 16.01
N ARG A 31 -14.89 -7.55 15.05
CA ARG A 31 -14.15 -6.69 14.12
C ARG A 31 -13.72 -5.45 14.88
N PHE A 32 -12.43 -5.15 14.85
CA PHE A 32 -11.94 -3.84 15.27
C PHE A 32 -12.66 -2.77 14.44
N ARG A 33 -13.40 -1.90 15.11
CA ARG A 33 -14.08 -0.76 14.49
C ARG A 33 -13.44 0.51 15.02
N PRO A 34 -12.53 1.13 14.25
CA PRO A 34 -12.00 2.44 14.62
C PRO A 34 -13.13 3.47 14.67
N LYS A 35 -12.96 4.54 15.46
CA LYS A 35 -13.91 5.64 15.50
C LYS A 35 -14.04 6.27 14.11
N HIS A 36 -15.25 6.69 13.76
CA HIS A 36 -15.52 7.29 12.45
C HIS A 36 -14.61 8.50 12.16
N GLU A 37 -14.40 9.35 13.15
CA GLU A 37 -13.54 10.53 13.06
C GLU A 37 -12.09 10.18 12.71
N ASP A 38 -11.55 9.12 13.31
CA ASP A 38 -10.19 8.64 13.02
C ASP A 38 -10.10 8.10 11.60
N ILE A 39 -11.13 7.37 11.13
CA ILE A 39 -11.19 6.90 9.74
C ILE A 39 -11.15 8.08 8.78
N VAL A 40 -12.02 9.08 8.98
CA VAL A 40 -12.12 10.24 8.08
C VAL A 40 -10.81 11.03 8.07
N ARG A 41 -10.22 11.28 9.25
CA ARG A 41 -8.93 11.97 9.36
C ARG A 41 -7.83 11.25 8.56
N ASP A 42 -7.67 9.95 8.80
CA ASP A 42 -6.56 9.20 8.22
C ASP A 42 -6.78 8.99 6.71
N MET A 43 -8.02 8.71 6.28
CA MET A 43 -8.35 8.60 4.87
C MET A 43 -8.14 9.91 4.11
N ASN A 44 -8.45 11.07 4.71
CA ASN A 44 -8.15 12.36 4.09
C ASN A 44 -6.64 12.57 3.89
N ARG A 45 -5.80 12.14 4.83
CA ARG A 45 -4.34 12.21 4.69
C ARG A 45 -3.84 11.28 3.58
N ILE A 46 -4.38 10.06 3.50
CA ILE A 46 -3.97 9.06 2.51
C ILE A 46 -4.43 9.44 1.11
N MET A 47 -5.67 9.91 0.95
CA MET A 47 -6.27 10.23 -0.36
C MET A 47 -5.88 11.61 -0.89
N LYS A 48 -5.40 12.51 -0.02
CA LYS A 48 -4.92 13.85 -0.39
C LYS A 48 -3.57 14.13 0.28
N PRO A 49 -2.56 13.27 0.04
CA PRO A 49 -1.28 13.38 0.71
C PRO A 49 -0.55 14.66 0.29
N LYS A 50 0.10 15.30 1.24
CA LYS A 50 1.06 16.40 1.00
C LYS A 50 2.46 15.87 0.76
N ALA A 51 2.75 14.67 1.26
CA ALA A 51 4.04 14.01 1.12
C ALA A 51 3.88 12.49 0.93
N VAL A 52 4.55 11.96 -0.09
CA VAL A 52 4.53 10.54 -0.47
C VAL A 52 5.94 9.98 -0.42
N ALA A 53 6.13 8.88 0.29
CA ALA A 53 7.36 8.08 0.18
C ALA A 53 7.14 6.92 -0.79
N VAL A 54 8.10 6.69 -1.69
CA VAL A 54 8.09 5.54 -2.60
C VAL A 54 9.18 4.56 -2.17
N ILE A 55 8.80 3.50 -1.45
CA ILE A 55 9.71 2.48 -0.95
C ILE A 55 10.00 1.48 -2.08
N GLY A 56 11.25 1.41 -2.49
CA GLY A 56 11.66 0.69 -3.70
C GLY A 56 11.60 1.55 -4.96
N ALA A 57 11.68 2.87 -4.81
CA ALA A 57 11.82 3.79 -5.94
C ALA A 57 13.01 3.41 -6.83
N SER A 58 12.90 3.62 -8.13
CA SER A 58 13.95 3.25 -9.08
C SER A 58 13.97 4.18 -10.30
N SER A 59 15.16 4.46 -10.83
CA SER A 59 15.35 5.09 -12.15
C SER A 59 15.29 4.06 -13.28
N GLU A 60 15.36 2.76 -12.99
CA GLU A 60 15.42 1.68 -13.98
C GLU A 60 14.04 1.42 -14.60
N ALA A 61 13.96 1.55 -15.93
CA ALA A 61 12.74 1.28 -16.68
C ALA A 61 12.29 -0.19 -16.52
N GLY A 62 10.96 -0.39 -16.43
CA GLY A 62 10.36 -1.71 -16.23
C GLY A 62 10.18 -2.12 -14.76
N LYS A 63 10.83 -1.43 -13.81
CA LYS A 63 10.55 -1.64 -12.39
C LYS A 63 9.29 -0.93 -11.94
N ILE A 64 8.53 -1.54 -11.04
CA ILE A 64 7.30 -0.95 -10.47
C ILE A 64 7.61 0.39 -9.81
N GLY A 65 8.69 0.47 -9.02
CA GLY A 65 9.11 1.72 -8.39
C GLY A 65 9.43 2.84 -9.37
N ASN A 66 9.90 2.51 -10.59
CA ASN A 66 10.08 3.49 -11.67
C ASN A 66 8.72 4.01 -12.18
N SER A 67 7.77 3.11 -12.40
CA SER A 67 6.43 3.49 -12.87
C SER A 67 5.71 4.37 -11.85
N VAL A 68 5.78 4.03 -10.57
CA VAL A 68 5.20 4.84 -9.48
C VAL A 68 5.83 6.24 -9.47
N MET A 69 7.15 6.33 -9.52
CA MET A 69 7.86 7.62 -9.56
C MET A 69 7.45 8.47 -10.77
N LYS A 70 7.41 7.86 -11.97
CA LYS A 70 6.97 8.55 -13.19
C LYS A 70 5.53 9.05 -13.09
N ASN A 71 4.63 8.23 -12.56
CA ASN A 71 3.23 8.59 -12.43
C ASN A 71 3.04 9.77 -11.46
N LEU A 72 3.77 9.81 -10.36
CA LEU A 72 3.72 10.95 -9.44
C LEU A 72 4.29 12.23 -10.09
N ILE A 73 5.45 12.15 -10.72
CA ILE A 73 6.11 13.32 -11.32
C ILE A 73 5.32 13.85 -12.53
N ASN A 74 4.93 12.96 -13.45
CA ASN A 74 4.28 13.34 -14.71
C ASN A 74 2.76 13.52 -14.54
N GLY A 75 2.16 12.92 -13.52
CA GLY A 75 0.73 13.01 -13.21
C GLY A 75 0.31 14.32 -12.54
N GLY A 76 1.24 15.25 -12.32
CA GLY A 76 0.95 16.56 -11.75
C GLY A 76 0.78 16.55 -10.23
N TYR A 77 1.35 15.56 -9.54
CA TYR A 77 1.37 15.61 -8.08
C TYR A 77 2.26 16.76 -7.61
N THR A 78 1.70 17.66 -6.81
CA THR A 78 2.36 18.90 -6.37
C THR A 78 2.96 18.82 -4.97
N GLY A 79 2.76 17.70 -4.28
CA GLY A 79 3.31 17.46 -2.93
C GLY A 79 4.78 17.01 -2.97
N GLN A 80 5.32 16.73 -1.81
CA GLN A 80 6.69 16.22 -1.67
C GLN A 80 6.76 14.73 -2.04
N ILE A 81 7.75 14.35 -2.84
CA ILE A 81 8.05 12.97 -3.18
C ILE A 81 9.38 12.58 -2.55
N TYR A 82 9.39 11.53 -1.75
CA TYR A 82 10.57 10.98 -1.10
C TYR A 82 10.89 9.59 -1.67
N PRO A 83 11.83 9.47 -2.62
CA PRO A 83 12.31 8.19 -3.09
C PRO A 83 13.06 7.47 -1.97
N ILE A 84 12.69 6.22 -1.68
CA ILE A 84 13.39 5.38 -0.69
C ILE A 84 14.05 4.21 -1.42
N ASN A 85 15.38 4.18 -1.38
CA ASN A 85 16.19 3.13 -1.99
C ASN A 85 17.54 3.01 -1.26
N PRO A 86 17.90 1.83 -0.72
CA PRO A 86 19.15 1.67 0.03
C PRO A 86 20.43 1.82 -0.82
N SER A 87 20.32 1.71 -2.15
CA SER A 87 21.47 1.67 -3.08
C SER A 87 21.64 2.93 -3.93
N ALA A 88 20.71 3.89 -3.86
CA ALA A 88 20.75 5.12 -4.66
C ALA A 88 20.77 6.36 -3.76
N ASP A 89 21.46 7.40 -4.19
CA ASP A 89 21.48 8.71 -3.53
C ASP A 89 20.54 9.70 -4.23
N GLU A 90 20.22 9.44 -5.49
CA GLU A 90 19.31 10.23 -6.31
C GLU A 90 18.47 9.31 -7.23
N ILE A 91 17.20 9.65 -7.43
CA ILE A 91 16.28 8.98 -8.35
C ILE A 91 15.45 10.03 -9.09
N MET A 92 15.58 10.07 -10.42
CA MET A 92 14.86 11.02 -11.30
C MET A 92 15.00 12.49 -10.88
N GLY A 93 16.21 12.90 -10.48
CA GLY A 93 16.49 14.28 -10.04
C GLY A 93 16.06 14.59 -8.61
N LEU A 94 15.51 13.62 -7.89
CA LEU A 94 15.11 13.77 -6.49
C LEU A 94 16.10 13.04 -5.57
N LYS A 95 16.46 13.68 -4.45
CA LYS A 95 17.27 13.05 -3.41
C LYS A 95 16.60 11.79 -2.91
N ALA A 96 17.31 10.65 -2.92
CA ALA A 96 16.86 9.40 -2.36
C ALA A 96 17.36 9.21 -0.92
N TYR A 97 16.58 8.48 -0.13
CA TYR A 97 16.89 8.16 1.25
C TYR A 97 17.02 6.66 1.42
N LYS A 98 17.85 6.20 2.35
CA LYS A 98 18.08 4.77 2.58
C LYS A 98 16.91 4.11 3.31
N SER A 99 16.23 4.86 4.19
CA SER A 99 15.04 4.46 4.93
C SER A 99 14.05 5.63 5.02
N VAL A 100 12.78 5.35 5.25
CA VAL A 100 11.78 6.39 5.57
C VAL A 100 12.15 7.19 6.83
N LYS A 101 12.94 6.60 7.74
CA LYS A 101 13.38 7.24 8.96
C LYS A 101 14.36 8.41 8.69
N ASP A 102 15.11 8.34 7.60
CA ASP A 102 16.11 9.35 7.22
C ASP A 102 15.46 10.58 6.57
N VAL A 103 14.19 10.50 6.22
CA VAL A 103 13.44 11.60 5.63
C VAL A 103 13.23 12.69 6.69
N PRO A 104 13.60 13.96 6.41
CA PRO A 104 13.54 15.04 7.43
C PRO A 104 12.12 15.50 7.73
N GLY A 105 11.17 15.31 6.82
CA GLY A 105 9.78 15.78 6.94
C GLY A 105 8.79 14.69 7.33
N ASP A 106 7.54 15.11 7.50
CA ASP A 106 6.41 14.21 7.66
C ASP A 106 6.06 13.56 6.35
N ILE A 107 5.49 12.35 6.43
CA ILE A 107 5.02 11.56 5.28
C ILE A 107 3.57 11.18 5.57
N ASP A 108 2.68 11.39 4.60
CA ASP A 108 1.26 11.05 4.74
C ASP A 108 0.96 9.63 4.26
N VAL A 109 1.67 9.17 3.23
CA VAL A 109 1.49 7.82 2.70
C VAL A 109 2.81 7.27 2.16
N ALA A 110 3.04 5.98 2.39
CA ALA A 110 4.15 5.24 1.80
C ALA A 110 3.63 4.24 0.77
N VAL A 111 4.15 4.30 -0.45
CA VAL A 111 3.84 3.36 -1.55
C VAL A 111 4.96 2.33 -1.63
N PHE A 112 4.59 1.05 -1.54
CA PHE A 112 5.54 -0.05 -1.49
C PHE A 112 5.68 -0.71 -2.87
N ALA A 113 6.87 -0.65 -3.42
CA ALA A 113 7.28 -1.32 -4.67
C ALA A 113 8.50 -2.22 -4.44
N ILE A 114 8.49 -2.99 -3.34
CA ILE A 114 9.55 -3.90 -2.90
C ILE A 114 9.05 -5.34 -2.84
N PRO A 115 9.93 -6.36 -2.88
CA PRO A 115 9.52 -7.75 -2.71
C PRO A 115 8.83 -8.02 -1.37
N ALA A 116 7.83 -8.92 -1.37
CA ALA A 116 6.98 -9.25 -0.21
C ALA A 116 7.76 -9.51 1.10
N LYS A 117 8.89 -10.19 1.01
CA LYS A 117 9.74 -10.53 2.17
C LYS A 117 10.26 -9.31 2.95
N PHE A 118 10.30 -8.13 2.35
CA PHE A 118 10.78 -6.90 3.00
C PHE A 118 9.64 -6.01 3.51
N VAL A 119 8.39 -6.28 3.11
CA VAL A 119 7.24 -5.40 3.40
C VAL A 119 7.00 -5.27 4.91
N ALA A 120 7.06 -6.36 5.66
CA ALA A 120 6.80 -6.36 7.10
C ALA A 120 7.76 -5.42 7.86
N GLY A 121 9.06 -5.50 7.56
CA GLY A 121 10.07 -4.61 8.17
C GLY A 121 9.84 -3.14 7.81
N ALA A 122 9.55 -2.86 6.54
CA ALA A 122 9.30 -1.50 6.09
C ALA A 122 8.00 -0.90 6.65
N ILE A 123 6.94 -1.70 6.91
CA ILE A 123 5.74 -1.24 7.62
C ILE A 123 6.10 -0.84 9.06
N ALA A 124 6.95 -1.61 9.74
CA ALA A 124 7.40 -1.25 11.08
C ALA A 124 8.15 0.08 11.10
N GLU A 125 9.05 0.31 10.14
CA GLU A 125 9.75 1.60 10.00
C GLU A 125 8.78 2.76 9.71
N CYS A 126 7.77 2.54 8.87
CA CYS A 126 6.69 3.51 8.64
C CYS A 126 5.95 3.85 9.94
N GLY A 127 5.65 2.83 10.75
CA GLY A 127 5.00 3.01 12.04
C GLY A 127 5.85 3.81 13.03
N GLU A 128 7.14 3.51 13.14
CA GLU A 128 8.09 4.27 13.96
C GLU A 128 8.20 5.74 13.51
N LYS A 129 8.12 5.99 12.20
CA LYS A 129 8.08 7.32 11.58
C LYS A 129 6.71 8.00 11.70
N LYS A 130 5.67 7.30 12.21
CA LYS A 130 4.27 7.77 12.32
C LYS A 130 3.62 8.09 10.98
N ILE A 131 3.94 7.31 9.95
CA ILE A 131 3.28 7.39 8.65
C ILE A 131 1.92 6.70 8.76
N PRO A 132 0.78 7.39 8.54
CA PRO A 132 -0.54 6.84 8.82
C PRO A 132 -1.03 5.82 7.78
N GLY A 133 -0.49 5.85 6.56
CA GLY A 133 -0.96 5.00 5.47
C GLY A 133 0.13 4.32 4.67
N ALA A 134 -0.15 3.08 4.26
CA ALA A 134 0.73 2.27 3.41
C ALA A 134 -0.06 1.64 2.28
N VAL A 135 0.40 1.86 1.04
CA VAL A 135 -0.15 1.28 -0.20
C VAL A 135 0.76 0.14 -0.64
N LEU A 136 0.26 -1.07 -0.61
CA LEU A 136 1.04 -2.28 -0.83
C LEU A 136 0.78 -2.86 -2.24
N ILE A 137 1.66 -2.53 -3.19
CA ILE A 137 1.60 -3.08 -4.55
C ILE A 137 2.07 -4.55 -4.58
N PRO A 138 3.06 -4.99 -3.77
CA PRO A 138 3.59 -6.35 -3.86
C PRO A 138 2.53 -7.43 -3.71
N SER A 139 2.71 -8.53 -4.45
CA SER A 139 2.02 -9.81 -4.29
C SER A 139 2.85 -10.79 -3.44
N GLY A 140 2.27 -11.94 -3.09
CA GLY A 140 2.93 -13.00 -2.31
C GLY A 140 2.32 -13.18 -0.92
N PHE A 141 1.05 -12.81 -0.77
CA PHE A 141 0.28 -12.92 0.47
C PHE A 141 -0.93 -13.86 0.31
N ALA A 142 -2.11 -13.49 0.78
CA ALA A 142 -3.28 -14.37 0.75
C ALA A 142 -3.67 -14.81 -0.65
N GLU A 143 -3.48 -13.98 -1.66
CA GLU A 143 -3.76 -14.31 -3.06
C GLU A 143 -2.88 -15.45 -3.61
N THR A 144 -1.74 -15.72 -2.97
CA THR A 144 -0.87 -16.88 -3.27
C THR A 144 -0.95 -17.97 -2.20
N GLY A 145 -1.93 -17.91 -1.29
CA GLY A 145 -2.11 -18.86 -0.19
C GLY A 145 -1.30 -18.53 1.07
N ASN A 146 -0.50 -17.47 1.08
CA ASN A 146 0.28 -17.06 2.25
C ASN A 146 -0.57 -16.23 3.25
N MET A 147 -1.57 -16.88 3.83
CA MET A 147 -2.47 -16.27 4.83
C MET A 147 -1.72 -15.82 6.08
N ALA A 148 -0.75 -16.61 6.52
CA ALA A 148 0.05 -16.29 7.71
C ALA A 148 0.85 -15.00 7.50
N GLY A 149 1.47 -14.82 6.34
CA GLY A 149 2.18 -13.60 5.97
C GLY A 149 1.26 -12.37 5.98
N GLN A 150 0.07 -12.48 5.43
CA GLN A 150 -0.91 -11.38 5.45
C GLN A 150 -1.37 -11.05 6.87
N GLN A 151 -1.64 -12.04 7.70
CA GLN A 151 -2.01 -11.82 9.10
C GLN A 151 -0.90 -11.12 9.88
N ALA A 152 0.36 -11.49 9.64
CA ALA A 152 1.52 -10.84 10.23
C ALA A 152 1.60 -9.35 9.82
N LEU A 153 1.36 -9.00 8.55
CA LEU A 153 1.30 -7.60 8.11
C LEU A 153 0.21 -6.82 8.85
N VAL A 154 -0.99 -7.39 8.95
CA VAL A 154 -2.12 -6.77 9.67
C VAL A 154 -1.78 -6.56 11.15
N ALA A 155 -1.12 -7.52 11.79
CA ALA A 155 -0.71 -7.40 13.19
C ALA A 155 0.31 -6.27 13.41
N ILE A 156 1.32 -6.16 12.52
CA ILE A 156 2.31 -5.08 12.57
C ILE A 156 1.64 -3.73 12.34
N ALA A 157 0.81 -3.63 11.30
CA ALA A 157 0.11 -2.40 10.97
C ALA A 157 -0.78 -1.91 12.12
N ARG A 158 -1.50 -2.81 12.78
CA ARG A 158 -2.30 -2.50 13.98
C ARG A 158 -1.46 -2.04 15.16
N LYS A 159 -0.30 -2.68 15.38
CA LYS A 159 0.61 -2.31 16.45
C LYS A 159 1.08 -0.84 16.34
N TYR A 160 1.26 -0.36 15.12
CA TYR A 160 1.78 0.97 14.83
C TYR A 160 0.72 1.96 14.31
N ASP A 161 -0.56 1.56 14.30
CA ASP A 161 -1.67 2.37 13.75
C ASP A 161 -1.45 2.83 12.30
N VAL A 162 -0.87 1.95 11.47
CA VAL A 162 -0.70 2.16 10.04
C VAL A 162 -1.86 1.54 9.28
N ARG A 163 -2.57 2.31 8.46
CA ARG A 163 -3.63 1.79 7.60
C ARG A 163 -3.04 1.18 6.34
N LEU A 164 -3.44 -0.05 6.04
CA LEU A 164 -3.00 -0.76 4.85
C LEU A 164 -4.05 -0.66 3.73
N MET A 165 -3.59 -0.36 2.53
CA MET A 165 -4.32 -0.51 1.27
C MET A 165 -3.61 -1.59 0.46
N GLY A 166 -4.29 -2.69 0.17
CA GLY A 166 -3.69 -3.91 -0.37
C GLY A 166 -3.40 -4.96 0.71
N PRO A 167 -2.55 -5.94 0.47
CA PRO A 167 -1.57 -6.05 -0.62
C PRO A 167 -2.17 -6.34 -2.01
N HIS A 168 -1.30 -6.44 -3.01
CA HIS A 168 -1.62 -6.79 -4.39
C HIS A 168 -2.64 -5.82 -5.04
N ILE A 169 -2.34 -4.52 -4.97
CA ILE A 169 -3.13 -3.48 -5.66
C ILE A 169 -2.26 -2.73 -6.67
N TYR A 170 -2.92 -2.10 -7.64
CA TYR A 170 -2.24 -1.32 -8.68
C TYR A 170 -2.25 0.19 -8.44
N GLY A 171 -2.85 0.63 -7.35
CA GLY A 171 -3.00 2.03 -7.00
C GLY A 171 -4.42 2.38 -6.55
N PHE A 172 -4.73 3.66 -6.43
CA PHE A 172 -6.01 4.22 -6.00
C PHE A 172 -6.19 5.62 -6.61
#